data_b0abb20742c275369988f06207ba4239
#
_entry.id   b0abb20742c275369988f06207ba4239
#
_cell.length_a   1.000
_cell.length_b   1.000
_cell.length_c   1.000
_cell.angle_alpha   90.00
_cell.angle_beta   90.00
_cell.angle_gamma   90.00
#
_symmetry.space_group_name_H-M   'P 1'
#
loop_
_entity.id
_entity.type
_entity.pdbx_description
1 polymer ?
#
loop_
_entity_poly.entity_id
_entity_poly.type
_entity_poly.pdbx_seq_one_letter_code
_entity_poly.pdbx_strand_id
1 'polypeptide(L)'
;MSFLDNLESNLEALESGEERRGERRAQEIAARAMQRQAALESAPYATELKSSAFVEGLLTACRTVGHRMRVFVQFTWVGDTLRLDAKSKRLELQPTAQGNVAVFLENGEEVRRAPLDLSGDPNQLAEQWLTSAA
;
A
#
# COMPACT_ATOMS: atom_id res chain seq x y z
N MET A 1 -55.14 -3.96 -12.58
CA MET A 1 -54.38 -3.94 -11.35
C MET A 1 -55.05 -3.09 -10.31
N SER A 2 -55.23 -3.61 -9.11
CA SER A 2 -55.80 -2.80 -8.04
C SER A 2 -54.73 -1.87 -7.42
N PHE A 3 -55.20 -0.81 -6.80
CA PHE A 3 -54.36 0.12 -6.05
C PHE A 3 -53.59 -0.58 -4.92
N LEU A 4 -54.18 -1.60 -4.30
CA LEU A 4 -53.56 -2.38 -3.22
C LEU A 4 -52.31 -3.17 -3.70
N ASP A 5 -52.36 -3.76 -4.89
CA ASP A 5 -51.23 -4.51 -5.45
C ASP A 5 -50.01 -3.60 -5.70
N ASN A 6 -50.24 -2.39 -6.18
CA ASN A 6 -49.18 -1.40 -6.37
C ASN A 6 -48.58 -0.94 -5.04
N LEU A 7 -49.41 -0.81 -4.00
CA LEU A 7 -48.96 -0.42 -2.66
C LEU A 7 -48.07 -1.49 -2.04
N GLU A 8 -48.43 -2.76 -2.14
CA GLU A 8 -47.64 -3.89 -1.64
C GLU A 8 -46.30 -3.99 -2.34
N SER A 9 -46.28 -3.84 -3.67
CA SER A 9 -45.02 -3.83 -4.44
C SER A 9 -44.07 -2.71 -4.02
N ASN A 10 -44.63 -1.52 -3.76
CA ASN A 10 -43.80 -0.38 -3.29
C ASN A 10 -43.27 -0.60 -1.89
N LEU A 11 -44.05 -1.20 -0.98
CA LEU A 11 -43.57 -1.52 0.37
C LEU A 11 -42.44 -2.56 0.36
N GLU A 12 -42.56 -3.61 -0.44
CA GLU A 12 -41.52 -4.63 -0.60
C GLU A 12 -40.25 -4.02 -1.15
N ALA A 13 -40.34 -3.12 -2.12
CA ALA A 13 -39.17 -2.43 -2.68
C ALA A 13 -38.45 -1.55 -1.65
N LEU A 14 -39.21 -0.87 -0.78
CA LEU A 14 -38.66 -0.05 0.30
C LEU A 14 -37.95 -0.90 1.37
N GLU A 15 -38.59 -2.00 1.79
CA GLU A 15 -37.97 -2.93 2.75
C GLU A 15 -36.67 -3.53 2.24
N SER A 16 -36.61 -3.98 1.00
CA SER A 16 -35.40 -4.47 0.36
C SER A 16 -34.31 -3.41 0.30
N GLY A 17 -34.67 -2.16 0.04
CA GLY A 17 -33.71 -1.04 0.03
C GLY A 17 -33.11 -0.76 1.40
N GLU A 18 -33.93 -0.83 2.47
CA GLU A 18 -33.46 -0.65 3.85
C GLU A 18 -32.53 -1.77 4.29
N GLU A 19 -32.82 -3.02 3.98
CA GLU A 19 -31.99 -4.17 4.27
C GLU A 19 -30.61 -4.03 3.61
N ARG A 20 -30.56 -3.65 2.34
CA ARG A 20 -29.31 -3.41 1.61
C ARG A 20 -28.47 -2.30 2.23
N ARG A 21 -29.09 -1.23 2.69
CA ARG A 21 -28.39 -0.13 3.38
C ARG A 21 -27.81 -0.60 4.71
N GLY A 22 -28.55 -1.41 5.46
CA GLY A 22 -28.06 -1.98 6.71
C GLY A 22 -26.86 -2.89 6.50
N GLU A 23 -26.90 -3.75 5.50
CA GLU A 23 -25.77 -4.61 5.13
C GLU A 23 -24.53 -3.81 4.71
N ARG A 24 -24.70 -2.76 3.90
CA ARG A 24 -23.60 -1.88 3.50
C ARG A 24 -22.95 -1.20 4.69
N ARG A 25 -23.73 -0.69 5.63
CA ARG A 25 -23.21 -0.07 6.86
C ARG A 25 -22.42 -1.05 7.70
N ALA A 26 -22.95 -2.27 7.86
CA ALA A 26 -22.25 -3.31 8.60
C ALA A 26 -20.92 -3.67 7.95
N GLN A 27 -20.87 -3.78 6.62
CA GLN A 27 -19.66 -4.03 5.87
C GLN A 27 -18.64 -2.89 5.99
N GLU A 28 -19.12 -1.63 5.92
CA GLU A 28 -18.25 -0.46 6.09
C GLU A 28 -17.63 -0.39 7.48
N ILE A 29 -18.43 -0.66 8.52
CA ILE A 29 -17.95 -0.68 9.91
C ILE A 29 -16.90 -1.78 10.10
N ALA A 30 -17.17 -2.97 9.56
CA ALA A 30 -16.23 -4.09 9.62
C ALA A 30 -14.92 -3.77 8.88
N ALA A 31 -15.01 -3.17 7.69
CA ALA A 31 -13.84 -2.78 6.91
C ALA A 31 -12.99 -1.73 7.64
N ARG A 32 -13.62 -0.72 8.25
CA ARG A 32 -12.93 0.30 9.04
C ARG A 32 -12.27 -0.28 10.28
N ALA A 33 -12.94 -1.23 10.95
CA ALA A 33 -12.37 -1.93 12.11
C ALA A 33 -11.14 -2.74 11.72
N MET A 34 -11.18 -3.46 10.60
CA MET A 34 -10.05 -4.22 10.06
C MET A 34 -8.89 -3.31 9.68
N GLN A 35 -9.16 -2.16 9.05
CA GLN A 35 -8.14 -1.17 8.68
C GLN A 35 -7.47 -0.58 9.92
N ARG A 36 -8.24 -0.25 10.95
CA ARG A 36 -7.70 0.26 12.23
C ARG A 36 -6.83 -0.78 12.91
N GLN A 37 -7.27 -2.03 12.93
CA GLN A 37 -6.52 -3.13 13.51
C GLN A 37 -5.19 -3.35 12.77
N ALA A 38 -5.23 -3.37 11.44
CA ALA A 38 -4.04 -3.49 10.60
C ALA A 38 -3.07 -2.32 10.83
N ALA A 39 -3.59 -1.09 10.93
CA ALA A 39 -2.77 0.09 11.22
C ALA A 39 -2.11 0.01 12.60
N LEU A 40 -2.83 -0.47 13.62
CA LEU A 40 -2.26 -0.67 14.97
C LEU A 40 -1.18 -1.74 14.97
N GLU A 41 -1.38 -2.83 14.27
CA GLU A 41 -0.40 -3.92 14.17
C GLU A 41 0.85 -3.52 13.39
N SER A 42 0.70 -2.67 12.36
CA SER A 42 1.83 -2.19 11.54
C SER A 42 2.52 -0.95 12.13
N ALA A 43 1.91 -0.25 13.08
CA ALA A 43 2.42 1.02 13.62
C ALA A 43 3.86 0.94 14.16
N PRO A 44 4.27 -0.09 14.91
CA PRO A 44 5.67 -0.21 15.35
C PRO A 44 6.65 -0.27 14.18
N TYR A 45 6.30 -0.99 13.13
CA TYR A 45 7.12 -1.12 11.92
C TYR A 45 7.16 0.17 11.11
N ALA A 46 6.06 0.90 11.05
CA ALA A 46 6.00 2.21 10.41
C ALA A 46 6.92 3.21 11.10
N THR A 47 6.91 3.25 12.42
CA THR A 47 7.79 4.12 13.21
C THR A 47 9.26 3.74 13.00
N GLU A 48 9.56 2.45 13.03
CA GLU A 48 10.91 1.94 12.79
C GLU A 48 11.40 2.31 11.39
N LEU A 49 10.55 2.16 10.38
CA LEU A 49 10.89 2.50 9.00
C LEU A 49 11.20 3.99 8.85
N LYS A 50 10.35 4.87 9.38
CA LYS A 50 10.52 6.32 9.26
C LYS A 50 11.76 6.85 9.97
N SER A 51 12.15 6.24 11.08
CA SER A 51 13.33 6.64 11.87
C SER A 51 14.58 5.86 11.50
N SER A 52 14.53 4.98 10.52
CA SER A 52 15.61 4.07 10.17
C SER A 52 16.74 4.76 9.43
N ALA A 53 17.96 4.50 9.84
CA ALA A 53 19.17 4.87 9.08
C ALA A 53 19.23 4.13 7.73
N PHE A 54 18.60 2.96 7.62
CA PHE A 54 18.47 2.22 6.37
C PHE A 54 17.80 3.06 5.28
N VAL A 55 16.71 3.76 5.60
CA VAL A 55 15.99 4.62 4.64
C VAL A 55 16.89 5.75 4.15
N GLU A 56 17.60 6.43 5.03
CA GLU A 56 18.55 7.48 4.65
C GLU A 56 19.66 6.93 3.73
N GLY A 57 20.23 5.78 4.10
CA GLY A 57 21.21 5.10 3.30
C GLY A 57 20.66 4.66 1.93
N LEU A 58 19.43 4.18 1.90
CA LEU A 58 18.76 3.78 0.66
C LEU A 58 18.55 4.98 -0.28
N LEU A 59 18.11 6.11 0.23
CA LEU A 59 17.92 7.32 -0.57
C LEU A 59 19.25 7.81 -1.16
N THR A 60 20.30 7.80 -0.36
CA THR A 60 21.64 8.17 -0.81
C THR A 60 22.16 7.18 -1.86
N ALA A 61 22.00 5.88 -1.62
CA ALA A 61 22.40 4.83 -2.55
C ALA A 61 21.66 4.92 -3.88
N CYS A 62 20.36 5.17 -3.84
CA CYS A 62 19.54 5.34 -5.04
C CYS A 62 19.97 6.56 -5.87
N ARG A 63 20.35 7.65 -5.22
CA ARG A 63 20.91 8.82 -5.92
C ARG A 63 22.24 8.49 -6.59
N THR A 64 23.12 7.80 -5.89
CA THR A 64 24.43 7.41 -6.40
C THR A 64 24.32 6.44 -7.57
N VAL A 65 23.56 5.36 -7.41
CA VAL A 65 23.35 4.37 -8.46
C VAL A 65 22.57 4.97 -9.63
N GLY A 66 21.55 5.75 -9.33
CA GLY A 66 20.75 6.45 -10.35
C GLY A 66 21.59 7.40 -11.18
N HIS A 67 22.48 8.18 -10.56
CA HIS A 67 23.40 9.06 -11.25
C HIS A 67 24.35 8.28 -12.18
N ARG A 68 24.92 7.18 -11.69
CA ARG A 68 25.78 6.30 -12.47
C ARG A 68 25.05 5.72 -13.70
N MET A 69 23.76 5.37 -13.55
CA MET A 69 22.93 4.81 -14.60
C MET A 69 22.21 5.85 -15.44
N ARG A 70 22.34 7.14 -15.11
CA ARG A 70 21.63 8.26 -15.73
C ARG A 70 20.12 8.12 -15.58
N VAL A 71 19.66 7.70 -14.40
CA VAL A 71 18.26 7.54 -14.04
C VAL A 71 17.95 8.49 -12.88
N PHE A 72 16.91 9.27 -13.02
CA PHE A 72 16.46 10.14 -11.94
C PHE A 72 15.52 9.37 -11.01
N VAL A 73 15.86 9.34 -9.73
CA VAL A 73 15.06 8.67 -8.70
C VAL A 73 14.35 9.71 -7.85
N GLN A 74 13.03 9.63 -7.80
CA GLN A 74 12.20 10.45 -6.93
C GLN A 74 11.70 9.62 -5.76
N PHE A 75 11.52 10.24 -4.60
CA PHE A 75 10.94 9.58 -3.45
C PHE A 75 9.81 10.42 -2.84
N THR A 76 8.81 9.74 -2.31
CA THR A 76 7.64 10.37 -1.69
C THR A 76 7.13 9.46 -0.58
N TRP A 77 6.75 10.05 0.55
CA TRP A 77 6.02 9.34 1.59
C TRP A 77 4.52 9.41 1.30
N VAL A 78 3.90 8.26 1.16
CA VAL A 78 2.45 8.13 1.01
C VAL A 78 1.94 7.45 2.28
N GLY A 79 1.49 8.27 3.24
CA GLY A 79 1.20 7.78 4.59
C GLY A 79 2.46 7.20 5.25
N ASP A 80 2.42 5.92 5.60
CA ASP A 80 3.54 5.21 6.22
C ASP A 80 4.39 4.44 5.21
N THR A 81 4.08 4.53 3.93
CA THR A 81 4.78 3.85 2.85
C THR A 81 5.77 4.79 2.18
N LEU A 82 7.01 4.37 2.06
CA LEU A 82 8.01 5.09 1.26
C LEU A 82 7.96 4.60 -0.17
N ARG A 83 7.71 5.51 -1.09
CA ARG A 83 7.63 5.21 -2.52
C ARG A 83 8.79 5.84 -3.27
N LEU A 84 9.55 5.03 -4.01
CA LEU A 84 10.61 5.47 -4.89
C LEU A 84 10.22 5.17 -6.34
N ASP A 85 10.40 6.15 -7.21
CA ASP A 85 10.08 6.05 -8.63
C ASP A 85 11.33 6.31 -9.48
N ALA A 86 11.59 5.43 -10.45
CA ALA A 86 12.69 5.55 -11.39
C ALA A 86 12.24 5.04 -12.76
N LYS A 87 11.86 5.94 -13.66
CA LYS A 87 11.26 5.60 -14.96
C LYS A 87 10.01 4.74 -14.78
N SER A 88 9.97 3.54 -15.37
CA SER A 88 8.86 2.61 -15.24
C SER A 88 8.89 1.76 -13.97
N LYS A 89 9.98 1.85 -13.20
CA LYS A 89 10.17 1.06 -11.98
C LYS A 89 9.71 1.84 -10.76
N ARG A 90 9.11 1.12 -9.81
CA ARG A 90 8.72 1.67 -8.50
C ARG A 90 9.13 0.70 -7.42
N LEU A 91 9.65 1.24 -6.34
CA LEU A 91 9.93 0.48 -5.13
C LEU A 91 9.11 1.08 -3.99
N GLU A 92 8.35 0.27 -3.29
CA GLU A 92 7.58 0.69 -2.14
C GLU A 92 8.06 -0.08 -0.91
N LEU A 93 8.35 0.65 0.17
CA LEU A 93 8.66 0.07 1.48
C LEU A 93 7.42 0.26 2.35
N GLN A 94 6.76 -0.85 2.66
CA GLN A 94 5.45 -0.86 3.33
C GLN A 94 5.55 -1.53 4.69
N PRO A 95 5.10 -0.85 5.77
CA PRO A 95 4.95 -1.52 7.05
C PRO A 95 3.69 -2.41 7.03
N THR A 96 3.83 -3.62 7.54
CA THR A 96 2.72 -4.58 7.67
C THR A 96 2.69 -5.14 9.09
N ALA A 97 1.65 -5.89 9.42
CA ALA A 97 1.53 -6.57 10.71
C ALA A 97 2.67 -7.57 10.96
N GLN A 98 3.29 -8.10 9.91
CA GLN A 98 4.39 -9.06 9.99
C GLN A 98 5.77 -8.41 9.84
N GLY A 99 5.84 -7.09 9.70
CA GLY A 99 7.08 -6.35 9.52
C GLY A 99 7.06 -5.49 8.26
N ASN A 100 8.19 -4.86 7.96
CA ASN A 100 8.33 -4.08 6.74
C ASN A 100 8.59 -4.99 5.55
N VAL A 101 8.00 -4.65 4.40
CA VAL A 101 8.19 -5.38 3.14
C VAL A 101 8.63 -4.43 2.04
N ALA A 102 9.45 -4.94 1.12
CA ALA A 102 9.82 -4.24 -0.10
C ALA A 102 8.99 -4.80 -1.26
N VAL A 103 8.28 -3.92 -1.95
CA VAL A 103 7.43 -4.26 -3.09
C VAL A 103 8.03 -3.63 -4.34
N PHE A 104 8.33 -4.47 -5.33
CA PHE A 104 8.90 -4.06 -6.60
C PHE A 104 7.80 -4.03 -7.64
N LEU A 105 7.58 -2.86 -8.24
CA LEU A 105 6.58 -2.68 -9.29
C LEU A 105 7.25 -2.25 -10.58
N GLU A 106 6.67 -2.66 -11.69
CA GLU A 106 7.12 -2.30 -13.02
C GLU A 106 5.90 -2.01 -13.89
N ASN A 107 5.87 -0.83 -14.50
CA ASN A 107 4.71 -0.35 -15.26
C ASN A 107 3.40 -0.39 -14.45
N GLY A 108 3.49 -0.16 -13.13
CA GLY A 108 2.34 -0.19 -12.23
C GLY A 108 1.93 -1.57 -11.73
N GLU A 109 2.60 -2.64 -12.16
CA GLU A 109 2.31 -4.01 -11.74
C GLU A 109 3.36 -4.52 -10.75
N GLU A 110 2.91 -5.20 -9.70
CA GLU A 110 3.81 -5.83 -8.73
C GLU A 110 4.49 -7.05 -9.37
N VAL A 111 5.82 -7.01 -9.44
CA VAL A 111 6.62 -8.11 -9.99
C VAL A 111 7.32 -8.93 -8.93
N ARG A 112 7.54 -8.36 -7.74
CA ARG A 112 8.21 -9.03 -6.64
C ARG A 112 7.82 -8.40 -5.30
N ARG A 113 7.80 -9.22 -4.26
CA ARG A 113 7.61 -8.79 -2.87
C ARG A 113 8.56 -9.60 -1.98
N ALA A 114 9.26 -8.93 -1.10
CA ALA A 114 10.21 -9.57 -0.19
C ALA A 114 10.21 -8.88 1.17
N PRO A 115 10.49 -9.61 2.27
CA PRO A 115 10.69 -8.99 3.57
C PRO A 115 11.83 -7.97 3.51
N LEU A 116 11.68 -6.85 4.20
CA LEU A 116 12.69 -5.81 4.29
C LEU A 116 13.42 -5.91 5.62
N ASP A 117 14.74 -6.04 5.55
CA ASP A 117 15.60 -6.04 6.72
C ASP A 117 16.27 -4.65 6.86
N LEU A 118 15.82 -3.89 7.87
CA LEU A 118 16.36 -2.55 8.14
C LEU A 118 17.79 -2.56 8.70
N SER A 119 18.29 -3.73 9.09
CA SER A 119 19.69 -3.90 9.49
C SER A 119 20.61 -4.32 8.33
N GLY A 120 20.04 -4.57 7.15
CA GLY A 120 20.77 -4.97 5.96
C GLY A 120 21.47 -3.80 5.27
N ASP A 121 22.03 -4.06 4.10
CA ASP A 121 22.75 -3.07 3.31
C ASP A 121 21.79 -2.36 2.34
N PRO A 122 21.55 -1.04 2.53
CA PRO A 122 20.69 -0.30 1.62
C PRO A 122 21.28 -0.19 0.20
N ASN A 123 22.59 -0.24 0.04
CA ASN A 123 23.23 -0.22 -1.29
C ASN A 123 22.85 -1.44 -2.11
N GLN A 124 22.77 -2.62 -1.49
CA GLN A 124 22.33 -3.85 -2.17
C GLN A 124 20.91 -3.72 -2.69
N LEU A 125 20.00 -3.17 -1.90
CA LEU A 125 18.61 -2.98 -2.32
C LEU A 125 18.52 -1.98 -3.48
N ALA A 126 19.22 -0.87 -3.40
CA ALA A 126 19.26 0.13 -4.46
C ALA A 126 19.77 -0.45 -5.78
N GLU A 127 20.88 -1.17 -5.73
CA GLU A 127 21.45 -1.82 -6.92
C GLU A 127 20.52 -2.88 -7.47
N GLN A 128 19.99 -3.74 -6.61
CA GLN A 128 19.06 -4.80 -7.01
C GLN A 128 17.83 -4.23 -7.72
N TRP A 129 17.28 -3.15 -7.20
CA TRP A 129 16.09 -2.53 -7.79
C TRP A 129 16.41 -1.82 -9.11
N LEU A 130 17.45 -1.00 -9.15
CA LEU A 130 17.76 -0.17 -10.31
C LEU A 130 18.42 -0.95 -11.44
N THR A 131 19.16 -2.01 -11.13
CA THR A 131 19.87 -2.81 -12.13
C THR A 131 19.12 -4.07 -12.55
N SER A 132 18.00 -4.41 -11.87
CA SER A 132 17.22 -5.58 -12.26
C SER A 132 16.69 -5.42 -13.68
N ALA A 133 16.92 -6.43 -14.50
CA ALA A 133 16.33 -6.48 -15.83
C ALA A 133 14.83 -6.63 -15.72
N ALA A 134 14.13 -5.83 -16.47
CA ALA A 134 12.69 -5.89 -16.52
C ALA A 134 12.23 -7.16 -17.25
#